data_3df551c48d7884408e08237259c322d6
#
_entry.id   3df551c48d7884408e08237259c322d6
#
_cell.length_a   1.000
_cell.length_b   1.000
_cell.length_c   1.000
_cell.angle_alpha   90.00
_cell.angle_beta   90.00
_cell.angle_gamma   90.00
#
_symmetry.space_group_name_H-M   'P 1'
#
loop_
_entity.id
_entity.type
_entity.pdbx_description
1 polymer ?
#
loop_
_entity_poly.entity_id
_entity_poly.type
_entity_poly.pdbx_seq_one_letter_code
_entity_poly.pdbx_strand_id
1 'polypeptide(L)'
;IQSQKNLIFLDLEKINFEEFNKFEKEKFLPLFYLVQILDEFSLKNLKFSKSEISKIRLLRKWNFFLKMQTIYEFNERERFDLHQELETILPSFILFLPESFYINWLARWRDKDDKLFHPSNLIKGDVLKKYLEIQDGPILGKVINYLSMELAYNRLNNFDEAIYKGKQWIQQNAPKCD
;
A
#
# COMPACT_ATOMS: atom_id res chain seq x y z
N ILE A 1 27.53 -14.30 20.84
CA ILE A 1 26.06 -14.37 20.59
C ILE A 1 25.89 -14.25 19.09
N GLN A 2 25.85 -15.41 18.40
CA GLN A 2 25.59 -15.53 16.98
C GLN A 2 24.10 -15.32 16.78
N SER A 3 23.69 -14.14 16.33
CA SER A 3 22.38 -13.94 15.77
C SER A 3 22.36 -14.68 14.40
N GLN A 4 21.73 -15.84 14.38
CA GLN A 4 21.45 -16.57 13.15
C GLN A 4 20.64 -15.62 12.23
N LYS A 5 21.30 -15.12 11.18
CA LYS A 5 20.68 -14.48 10.04
C LYS A 5 19.89 -15.59 9.31
N ASN A 6 18.64 -15.78 9.68
CA ASN A 6 17.69 -16.49 8.82
C ASN A 6 17.39 -15.59 7.62
N LEU A 7 18.34 -15.46 6.71
CA LEU A 7 18.08 -15.11 5.33
C LEU A 7 17.24 -16.27 4.78
N ILE A 8 15.94 -16.10 4.74
CA ILE A 8 15.08 -16.97 3.94
C ILE A 8 15.43 -16.61 2.50
N PHE A 9 16.38 -17.36 1.92
CA PHE A 9 16.51 -17.41 0.47
C PHE A 9 15.18 -17.96 -0.04
N LEU A 10 14.33 -17.07 -0.54
CA LEU A 10 13.28 -17.53 -1.44
C LEU A 10 14.01 -18.30 -2.53
N ASP A 11 13.53 -19.49 -2.82
CA ASP A 11 14.04 -20.33 -3.90
C ASP A 11 13.75 -19.57 -5.21
N LEU A 12 14.71 -18.74 -5.62
CA LEU A 12 14.57 -17.84 -6.77
C LEU A 12 14.29 -18.61 -8.07
N GLU A 13 14.63 -19.89 -8.10
CA GLU A 13 14.36 -20.77 -9.24
C GLU A 13 12.86 -21.10 -9.38
N LYS A 14 12.08 -20.90 -8.31
CA LYS A 14 10.63 -21.19 -8.31
C LYS A 14 9.76 -19.99 -8.64
N ILE A 15 10.33 -18.80 -8.79
CA ILE A 15 9.54 -17.62 -9.08
C ILE A 15 9.31 -17.53 -10.58
N ASN A 16 8.08 -17.71 -11.00
CA ASN A 16 7.69 -17.54 -12.40
C ASN A 16 7.53 -16.05 -12.71
N PHE A 17 8.48 -15.51 -13.48
CA PHE A 17 8.46 -14.11 -13.95
C PHE A 17 7.77 -13.94 -15.31
N GLU A 18 7.19 -14.97 -15.91
CA GLU A 18 6.64 -14.92 -17.27
C GLU A 18 5.49 -13.92 -17.39
N GLU A 19 4.72 -13.77 -16.33
CA GLU A 19 3.60 -12.81 -16.26
C GLU A 19 4.03 -11.33 -16.31
N PHE A 20 5.30 -11.04 -15.99
CA PHE A 20 5.85 -9.71 -16.04
C PHE A 20 6.42 -9.40 -17.43
N ASN A 21 5.99 -8.30 -18.03
CA ASN A 21 6.60 -7.83 -19.28
C ASN A 21 8.04 -7.32 -19.05
N LYS A 22 8.78 -7.09 -20.14
CA LYS A 22 10.19 -6.67 -20.07
C LYS A 22 10.39 -5.41 -19.24
N PHE A 23 9.57 -4.38 -19.42
CA PHE A 23 9.66 -3.12 -18.67
C PHE A 23 9.39 -3.34 -17.17
N GLU A 24 8.40 -4.14 -16.83
CA GLU A 24 8.08 -4.46 -15.44
C GLU A 24 9.22 -5.25 -14.77
N LYS A 25 9.83 -6.20 -15.49
CA LYS A 25 11.02 -6.93 -15.01
C LYS A 25 12.17 -5.98 -14.71
N GLU A 26 12.51 -5.13 -15.65
CA GLU A 26 13.61 -4.15 -15.48
C GLU A 26 13.36 -3.18 -14.32
N LYS A 27 12.12 -2.78 -14.09
CA LYS A 27 11.75 -1.81 -13.07
C LYS A 27 11.58 -2.40 -11.67
N PHE A 28 10.98 -3.57 -11.55
CA PHE A 28 10.49 -4.09 -10.25
C PHE A 28 11.32 -5.24 -9.68
N LEU A 29 11.99 -6.05 -10.51
CA LEU A 29 12.84 -7.13 -10.01
C LEU A 29 14.03 -6.62 -9.20
N PRO A 30 14.76 -5.55 -9.58
CA PRO A 30 15.87 -5.07 -8.76
C PRO A 30 15.43 -4.76 -7.33
N LEU A 31 14.29 -4.12 -7.14
CA LEU A 31 13.78 -3.79 -5.82
C LEU A 31 13.41 -5.03 -5.01
N PHE A 32 12.78 -6.04 -5.65
CA PHE A 32 12.48 -7.32 -5.03
C PHE A 32 13.74 -8.03 -4.53
N TYR A 33 14.82 -8.07 -5.32
CA TYR A 33 16.09 -8.67 -4.90
C TYR A 33 16.77 -7.87 -3.78
N LEU A 34 16.81 -6.53 -3.89
CA LEU A 34 17.42 -5.68 -2.89
C LEU A 34 16.77 -5.84 -1.49
N VAL A 35 15.47 -6.03 -1.44
CA VAL A 35 14.73 -6.28 -0.19
C VAL A 35 15.24 -7.53 0.52
N GLN A 36 15.65 -8.55 -0.22
CA GLN A 36 16.08 -9.84 0.31
C GLN A 36 17.56 -9.87 0.69
N ILE A 37 18.41 -9.22 -0.11
CA ILE A 37 19.87 -9.32 -0.01
C ILE A 37 20.45 -8.32 0.99
N LEU A 38 19.94 -7.06 0.99
CA LEU A 38 20.53 -5.98 1.78
C LEU A 38 19.98 -5.94 3.20
N ASP A 39 20.83 -5.73 4.19
CA ASP A 39 20.43 -5.38 5.54
C ASP A 39 20.40 -3.83 5.74
N GLU A 40 19.96 -3.36 6.90
CA GLU A 40 19.87 -1.92 7.19
C GLU A 40 21.24 -1.23 7.22
N PHE A 41 22.29 -1.96 7.57
CA PHE A 41 23.67 -1.42 7.56
C PHE A 41 24.14 -1.20 6.12
N SER A 42 23.92 -2.20 5.26
CA SER A 42 24.24 -2.11 3.82
C SER A 42 23.47 -1.00 3.12
N LEU A 43 22.18 -0.83 3.43
CA LEU A 43 21.37 0.26 2.88
C LEU A 43 21.92 1.65 3.21
N LYS A 44 22.44 1.84 4.42
CA LYS A 44 23.05 3.12 4.82
C LYS A 44 24.38 3.37 4.13
N ASN A 45 25.20 2.33 3.94
CA ASN A 45 26.56 2.44 3.42
C ASN A 45 26.63 2.50 1.89
N LEU A 46 25.66 1.90 1.16
CA LEU A 46 25.64 1.83 -0.30
C LEU A 46 25.09 3.10 -0.97
N LYS A 47 24.93 4.20 -0.22
CA LYS A 47 24.49 5.50 -0.74
C LYS A 47 23.16 5.49 -1.53
N PHE A 48 22.23 4.60 -1.16
CA PHE A 48 20.87 4.64 -1.70
C PHE A 48 20.18 5.96 -1.36
N SER A 49 19.35 6.46 -2.25
CA SER A 49 18.53 7.63 -1.99
C SER A 49 17.52 7.35 -0.85
N LYS A 50 17.08 8.38 -0.16
CA LYS A 50 16.05 8.27 0.87
C LYS A 50 14.77 7.61 0.33
N SER A 51 14.42 7.88 -0.93
CA SER A 51 13.28 7.29 -1.61
C SER A 51 13.42 5.78 -1.79
N GLU A 52 14.59 5.30 -2.25
CA GLU A 52 14.85 3.87 -2.42
C GLU A 52 14.82 3.13 -1.07
N ILE A 53 15.46 3.70 -0.05
CA ILE A 53 15.44 3.13 1.30
C ILE A 53 13.99 3.03 1.82
N SER A 54 13.17 4.07 1.60
CA SER A 54 11.76 4.05 2.00
C SER A 54 10.99 2.94 1.31
N LYS A 55 11.17 2.74 0.00
CA LYS A 55 10.53 1.67 -0.77
C LYS A 55 10.92 0.28 -0.26
N ILE A 56 12.21 0.06 0.01
CA ILE A 56 12.71 -1.20 0.55
C ILE A 56 12.08 -1.48 1.94
N ARG A 57 11.99 -0.47 2.80
CA ARG A 57 11.38 -0.61 4.13
C ARG A 57 9.88 -0.91 4.06
N LEU A 58 9.15 -0.27 3.15
CA LEU A 58 7.74 -0.55 2.92
C LEU A 58 7.53 -2.00 2.45
N LEU A 59 8.30 -2.48 1.48
CA LEU A 59 8.22 -3.86 1.04
C LEU A 59 8.55 -4.85 2.16
N ARG A 60 9.55 -4.56 3.01
CA ARG A 60 9.89 -5.39 4.18
C ARG A 60 8.77 -5.40 5.21
N LYS A 61 8.16 -4.24 5.48
CA LYS A 61 6.99 -4.15 6.36
C LYS A 61 5.90 -5.12 5.91
N TRP A 62 5.48 -5.02 4.66
CA TRP A 62 4.38 -5.83 4.14
C TRP A 62 4.74 -7.30 3.94
N ASN A 63 6.00 -7.61 3.57
CA ASN A 63 6.48 -8.98 3.54
C ASN A 63 6.53 -9.61 4.95
N PHE A 64 6.82 -8.84 5.98
CA PHE A 64 6.72 -9.30 7.37
C PHE A 64 5.27 -9.63 7.74
N PHE A 65 4.31 -8.78 7.35
CA PHE A 65 2.89 -9.09 7.56
C PHE A 65 2.48 -10.41 6.90
N LEU A 66 2.94 -10.68 5.67
CA LEU A 66 2.68 -11.96 4.98
C LEU A 66 3.25 -13.19 5.69
N LYS A 67 4.26 -13.02 6.55
CA LYS A 67 4.78 -14.12 7.37
C LYS A 67 3.95 -14.38 8.62
N MET A 68 3.19 -13.41 9.06
CA MET A 68 2.35 -13.50 10.26
C MET A 68 0.94 -13.96 9.92
N GLN A 69 0.43 -13.61 8.74
CA GLN A 69 -0.90 -13.98 8.27
C GLN A 69 -0.93 -14.06 6.75
N THR A 70 -1.80 -14.88 6.19
CA THR A 70 -1.93 -14.99 4.74
C THR A 70 -2.64 -13.77 4.15
N ILE A 71 -2.42 -13.50 2.86
CA ILE A 71 -3.08 -12.39 2.16
C ILE A 71 -4.61 -12.50 2.18
N TYR A 72 -5.16 -13.71 2.33
CA TYR A 72 -6.60 -13.95 2.43
C TYR A 72 -7.18 -13.45 3.76
N GLU A 73 -6.38 -13.45 4.83
CA GLU A 73 -6.78 -13.03 6.18
C GLU A 73 -6.75 -11.53 6.36
N PHE A 74 -6.15 -10.78 5.42
CA PHE A 74 -6.13 -9.32 5.49
C PHE A 74 -7.56 -8.77 5.47
N ASN A 75 -7.88 -7.96 6.47
CA ASN A 75 -9.14 -7.23 6.49
C ASN A 75 -9.14 -6.08 5.43
N GLU A 76 -10.28 -5.45 5.23
CA GLU A 76 -10.43 -4.37 4.24
C GLU A 76 -9.45 -3.22 4.47
N ARG A 77 -9.23 -2.84 5.72
CA ARG A 77 -8.32 -1.76 6.08
C ARG A 77 -6.88 -2.11 5.74
N GLU A 78 -6.43 -3.30 6.10
CA GLU A 78 -5.08 -3.77 5.80
C GLU A 78 -4.83 -3.87 4.29
N ARG A 79 -5.83 -4.34 3.53
CA ARG A 79 -5.74 -4.37 2.05
C ARG A 79 -5.66 -2.98 1.46
N PHE A 80 -6.49 -2.05 1.94
CA PHE A 80 -6.45 -0.67 1.48
C PHE A 80 -5.10 -0.01 1.78
N ASP A 81 -4.60 -0.13 3.01
CA ASP A 81 -3.31 0.43 3.43
C ASP A 81 -2.15 -0.18 2.63
N LEU A 82 -2.18 -1.49 2.34
CA LEU A 82 -1.21 -2.15 1.48
C LEU A 82 -1.17 -1.52 0.09
N HIS A 83 -2.33 -1.40 -0.57
CA HIS A 83 -2.39 -0.82 -1.91
C HIS A 83 -2.03 0.66 -1.92
N GLN A 84 -2.45 1.43 -0.92
CA GLN A 84 -2.10 2.84 -0.79
C GLN A 84 -0.59 3.05 -0.59
N GLU A 85 0.04 2.26 0.26
CA GLU A 85 1.47 2.39 0.57
C GLU A 85 2.38 1.85 -0.56
N LEU A 86 1.95 0.79 -1.24
CA LEU A 86 2.77 0.10 -2.25
C LEU A 86 2.43 0.47 -3.70
N GLU A 87 1.42 1.26 -3.97
CA GLU A 87 0.87 1.53 -5.31
C GLU A 87 1.92 1.55 -6.42
N THR A 88 2.97 2.37 -6.27
CA THR A 88 4.02 2.55 -7.28
C THR A 88 5.03 1.41 -7.37
N ILE A 89 5.08 0.54 -6.37
CA ILE A 89 6.02 -0.58 -6.24
C ILE A 89 5.32 -1.92 -5.97
N LEU A 90 3.99 -1.94 -6.08
CA LEU A 90 3.18 -3.12 -5.84
C LEU A 90 3.63 -4.35 -6.65
N PRO A 91 4.07 -4.23 -7.93
CA PRO A 91 4.60 -5.38 -8.65
C PRO A 91 5.81 -6.05 -7.99
N SER A 92 6.66 -5.29 -7.29
CA SER A 92 7.75 -5.90 -6.50
C SER A 92 7.22 -6.68 -5.30
N PHE A 93 6.08 -6.29 -4.74
CA PHE A 93 5.44 -7.00 -3.64
C PHE A 93 4.72 -8.27 -4.10
N ILE A 94 4.10 -8.24 -5.28
CA ILE A 94 3.40 -9.40 -5.87
C ILE A 94 4.34 -10.63 -5.92
N LEU A 95 5.63 -10.43 -6.14
CA LEU A 95 6.63 -11.49 -6.17
C LEU A 95 6.86 -12.22 -4.83
N PHE A 96 6.34 -11.68 -3.73
CA PHE A 96 6.32 -12.37 -2.42
C PHE A 96 5.04 -13.19 -2.20
N LEU A 97 4.04 -13.02 -3.06
CA LEU A 97 2.77 -13.74 -2.97
C LEU A 97 2.88 -15.13 -3.62
N PRO A 98 1.96 -16.04 -3.34
CA PRO A 98 1.81 -17.26 -4.14
C PRO A 98 1.55 -16.94 -5.62
N GLU A 99 2.09 -17.76 -6.52
CA GLU A 99 1.99 -17.56 -7.98
C GLU A 99 0.53 -17.38 -8.47
N SER A 100 -0.41 -18.05 -7.83
CA SER A 100 -1.84 -17.94 -8.13
C SER A 100 -2.40 -16.49 -8.05
N PHE A 101 -1.69 -15.58 -7.38
CA PHE A 101 -2.07 -14.17 -7.30
C PHE A 101 -1.52 -13.34 -8.46
N TYR A 102 -0.43 -13.75 -9.12
CA TYR A 102 0.31 -12.90 -10.05
C TYR A 102 -0.55 -12.36 -11.18
N ILE A 103 -1.24 -13.23 -11.92
CA ILE A 103 -2.05 -12.85 -13.08
C ILE A 103 -3.12 -11.83 -12.67
N ASN A 104 -3.89 -12.16 -11.63
CA ASN A 104 -4.99 -11.30 -11.19
C ASN A 104 -4.50 -9.96 -10.65
N TRP A 105 -3.47 -9.97 -9.78
CA TRP A 105 -2.98 -8.75 -9.16
C TRP A 105 -2.25 -7.84 -10.15
N LEU A 106 -1.49 -8.39 -11.08
CA LEU A 106 -0.86 -7.60 -12.14
C LEU A 106 -1.89 -7.01 -13.09
N ALA A 107 -2.93 -7.76 -13.47
CA ALA A 107 -4.00 -7.25 -14.30
C ALA A 107 -4.70 -6.05 -13.64
N ARG A 108 -5.07 -6.18 -12.36
CA ARG A 108 -5.69 -5.10 -11.58
C ARG A 108 -4.75 -3.91 -11.37
N TRP A 109 -3.47 -4.15 -11.12
CA TRP A 109 -2.50 -3.05 -10.99
C TRP A 109 -2.25 -2.31 -12.32
N ARG A 110 -2.36 -3.01 -13.46
CA ARG A 110 -2.26 -2.40 -14.81
C ARG A 110 -3.50 -1.59 -15.18
N ASP A 111 -4.65 -1.94 -14.62
CA ASP A 111 -5.90 -1.20 -14.76
C ASP A 111 -5.87 0.06 -13.87
N LYS A 112 -5.69 1.23 -14.51
CA LYS A 112 -5.60 2.51 -13.80
C LYS A 112 -6.93 2.97 -13.18
N ASP A 113 -8.02 2.37 -13.57
CA ASP A 113 -9.35 2.66 -13.04
C ASP A 113 -9.72 1.77 -11.83
N ASP A 114 -8.89 0.77 -11.50
CA ASP A 114 -9.08 -0.03 -10.29
C ASP A 114 -8.80 0.79 -9.02
N LYS A 115 -9.87 1.21 -8.37
CA LYS A 115 -9.83 2.14 -7.22
C LYS A 115 -9.16 1.56 -5.99
N LEU A 116 -9.08 0.25 -5.83
CA LEU A 116 -8.37 -0.37 -4.72
C LEU A 116 -6.86 -0.43 -4.99
N PHE A 117 -6.48 -0.78 -6.22
CA PHE A 117 -5.08 -0.88 -6.62
C PHE A 117 -4.42 0.49 -6.88
N HIS A 118 -5.23 1.50 -7.19
CA HIS A 118 -4.84 2.90 -7.35
C HIS A 118 -5.72 3.81 -6.48
N PRO A 119 -5.54 3.74 -5.13
CA PRO A 119 -6.34 4.54 -4.23
C PRO A 119 -6.20 6.03 -4.53
N SER A 120 -7.31 6.70 -4.69
CA SER A 120 -7.37 8.13 -4.97
C SER A 120 -8.33 8.84 -4.04
N ASN A 121 -8.23 10.15 -3.99
CA ASN A 121 -9.16 10.98 -3.24
C ASN A 121 -10.23 11.52 -4.20
N LEU A 122 -11.48 11.21 -3.92
CA LEU A 122 -12.62 11.78 -4.68
C LEU A 122 -12.66 13.30 -4.57
N ILE A 123 -12.27 13.84 -3.43
CA ILE A 123 -12.36 15.27 -3.12
C ILE A 123 -11.02 15.75 -2.56
N LYS A 124 -10.57 16.92 -3.02
CA LYS A 124 -9.37 17.58 -2.49
C LYS A 124 -9.57 18.00 -1.02
N GLY A 125 -8.51 17.90 -0.22
CA GLY A 125 -8.57 18.23 1.21
C GLY A 125 -9.09 19.62 1.52
N ASP A 126 -8.71 20.64 0.72
CA ASP A 126 -9.18 22.02 0.92
C ASP A 126 -10.68 22.17 0.69
N VAL A 127 -11.23 21.41 -0.24
CA VAL A 127 -12.67 21.35 -0.50
C VAL A 127 -13.37 20.66 0.67
N LEU A 128 -12.84 19.53 1.12
CA LEU A 128 -13.37 18.81 2.28
C LEU A 128 -13.41 19.68 3.54
N LYS A 129 -12.32 20.40 3.84
CA LYS A 129 -12.27 21.33 4.98
C LYS A 129 -13.44 22.28 4.98
N LYS A 130 -13.70 22.91 3.82
CA LYS A 130 -14.77 23.90 3.67
C LYS A 130 -16.16 23.29 3.91
N TYR A 131 -16.45 22.13 3.33
CA TYR A 131 -17.78 21.52 3.42
C TYR A 131 -18.04 20.75 4.71
N LEU A 132 -16.97 20.29 5.37
CA LEU A 132 -17.04 19.60 6.66
C LEU A 132 -16.84 20.56 7.84
N GLU A 133 -16.51 21.84 7.57
CA GLU A 133 -16.27 22.88 8.59
C GLU A 133 -15.18 22.50 9.60
N ILE A 134 -14.12 21.82 9.13
CA ILE A 134 -13.00 21.38 9.97
C ILE A 134 -11.70 22.09 9.57
N GLN A 135 -10.81 22.21 10.55
CA GLN A 135 -9.48 22.81 10.34
C GLN A 135 -8.45 21.78 9.87
N ASP A 136 -7.28 22.29 9.41
CA ASP A 136 -6.13 21.44 9.15
C ASP A 136 -5.71 20.69 10.42
N GLY A 137 -5.44 19.41 10.26
CA GLY A 137 -5.02 18.59 11.39
C GLY A 137 -5.27 17.10 11.21
N PRO A 138 -5.01 16.31 12.25
CA PRO A 138 -5.13 14.86 12.20
C PRO A 138 -6.54 14.35 11.81
N ILE A 139 -7.59 15.10 12.18
CA ILE A 139 -8.98 14.74 11.87
C ILE A 139 -9.21 14.77 10.35
N LEU A 140 -8.75 15.84 9.69
CA LEU A 140 -8.87 15.94 8.23
C LEU A 140 -8.18 14.75 7.53
N GLY A 141 -6.95 14.41 7.94
CA GLY A 141 -6.23 13.27 7.37
C GLY A 141 -6.98 11.94 7.55
N LYS A 142 -7.55 11.72 8.73
CA LYS A 142 -8.34 10.52 9.03
C LYS A 142 -9.62 10.45 8.19
N VAL A 143 -10.33 11.57 8.01
CA VAL A 143 -11.54 11.63 7.16
C VAL A 143 -11.18 11.38 5.70
N ILE A 144 -10.13 12.01 5.18
CA ILE A 144 -9.66 11.77 3.81
C ILE A 144 -9.37 10.27 3.62
N ASN A 145 -8.63 9.66 4.53
CA ASN A 145 -8.27 8.26 4.46
C ASN A 145 -9.51 7.34 4.53
N TYR A 146 -10.48 7.66 5.40
CA TYR A 146 -11.75 6.95 5.46
C TYR A 146 -12.52 7.03 4.13
N LEU A 147 -12.67 8.23 3.57
CA LEU A 147 -13.40 8.42 2.32
C LEU A 147 -12.69 7.77 1.12
N SER A 148 -11.36 7.77 1.11
CA SER A 148 -10.57 7.07 0.07
C SER A 148 -10.78 5.54 0.15
N MET A 149 -10.86 4.98 1.35
CA MET A 149 -11.17 3.57 1.55
C MET A 149 -12.61 3.25 1.09
N GLU A 150 -13.59 4.09 1.43
CA GLU A 150 -14.97 3.92 0.96
C GLU A 150 -15.07 3.97 -0.58
N LEU A 151 -14.28 4.87 -1.21
CA LEU A 151 -14.19 4.94 -2.67
C LEU A 151 -13.55 3.68 -3.26
N ALA A 152 -12.45 3.20 -2.67
CA ALA A 152 -11.73 2.01 -3.10
C ALA A 152 -12.62 0.75 -3.11
N TYR A 153 -13.54 0.65 -2.17
CA TYR A 153 -14.51 -0.45 -2.06
C TYR A 153 -15.86 -0.16 -2.75
N ASN A 154 -15.93 0.85 -3.64
CA ASN A 154 -17.13 1.24 -4.38
C ASN A 154 -18.36 1.55 -3.49
N ARG A 155 -18.12 2.02 -2.26
CA ARG A 155 -19.15 2.45 -1.32
C ARG A 155 -19.38 3.96 -1.34
N LEU A 156 -18.73 4.64 -2.29
CA LEU A 156 -18.78 6.08 -2.48
C LEU A 156 -18.79 6.38 -3.99
N ASN A 157 -19.80 7.11 -4.48
CA ASN A 157 -19.98 7.32 -5.91
C ASN A 157 -19.89 8.79 -6.33
N ASN A 158 -20.18 9.71 -5.43
CA ASN A 158 -20.28 11.14 -5.77
C ASN A 158 -19.88 12.04 -4.59
N PHE A 159 -19.81 13.33 -4.89
CA PHE A 159 -19.41 14.36 -3.94
C PHE A 159 -20.35 14.44 -2.72
N ASP A 160 -21.66 14.43 -2.95
CA ASP A 160 -22.64 14.62 -1.88
C ASP A 160 -22.61 13.46 -0.88
N GLU A 161 -22.49 12.24 -1.37
CA GLU A 161 -22.26 11.07 -0.52
C GLU A 161 -20.98 11.17 0.31
N ALA A 162 -19.90 11.70 -0.29
CA ALA A 162 -18.65 11.88 0.44
C ALA A 162 -18.78 12.90 1.57
N ILE A 163 -19.44 14.02 1.32
CA ILE A 163 -19.68 15.03 2.36
C ILE A 163 -20.58 14.46 3.46
N TYR A 164 -21.65 13.76 3.09
CA TYR A 164 -22.54 13.14 4.07
C TYR A 164 -21.81 12.11 4.96
N LYS A 165 -21.07 11.17 4.36
CA LYS A 165 -20.27 10.17 5.09
C LYS A 165 -19.17 10.81 5.93
N GLY A 166 -18.52 11.85 5.41
CA GLY A 166 -17.49 12.59 6.14
C GLY A 166 -18.05 13.25 7.41
N LYS A 167 -19.22 13.87 7.33
CA LYS A 167 -19.92 14.46 8.50
C LYS A 167 -20.28 13.38 9.53
N GLN A 168 -20.85 12.27 9.09
CA GLN A 168 -21.17 11.15 9.98
C GLN A 168 -19.92 10.60 10.69
N TRP A 169 -18.83 10.41 9.93
CA TRP A 169 -17.58 9.91 10.50
C TRP A 169 -17.02 10.84 11.57
N ILE A 170 -17.05 12.16 11.33
CA ILE A 170 -16.61 13.18 12.30
C ILE A 170 -17.45 13.10 13.56
N GLN A 171 -18.78 13.05 13.44
CA GLN A 171 -19.68 12.97 14.61
C GLN A 171 -19.40 11.74 15.48
N GLN A 172 -19.00 10.64 14.87
CA GLN A 172 -18.70 9.38 15.58
C GLN A 172 -17.30 9.33 16.18
N ASN A 173 -16.33 10.01 15.58
CA ASN A 173 -14.91 9.83 15.87
C ASN A 173 -14.17 11.09 16.34
N ALA A 174 -14.78 12.28 16.24
CA ALA A 174 -14.19 13.47 16.81
C ALA A 174 -14.21 13.39 18.34
N PRO A 175 -13.13 13.80 19.02
CA PRO A 175 -13.17 13.92 20.47
C PRO A 175 -14.31 14.85 20.86
N LYS A 176 -15.19 14.41 21.76
CA LYS A 176 -16.19 15.29 22.35
C LYS A 176 -15.41 16.35 23.11
N CYS A 177 -15.58 17.60 22.72
CA CYS A 177 -15.12 18.72 23.55
C CYS A 177 -15.98 18.68 24.83
N ASP A 178 -15.37 18.26 25.93
CA ASP A 178 -15.94 18.48 27.28
C ASP A 178 -15.82 19.96 27.66
#